data_2123c2ef2de1e46e45abc081bb11ce55
#
_entry.id   2123c2ef2de1e46e45abc081bb11ce55
#
_cell.length_a   1.000
_cell.length_b   1.000
_cell.length_c   1.000
_cell.angle_alpha   90.00
_cell.angle_beta   90.00
_cell.angle_gamma   90.00
#
_symmetry.space_group_name_H-M   'P 1'
#
loop_
_entity.id
_entity.type
_entity.pdbx_description
1 polymer ?
#
loop_
_entity_poly.entity_id
_entity_poly.type
_entity_poly.pdbx_seq_one_letter_code
_entity_poly.pdbx_strand_id
1 'polypeptide(L)'
;DWFRHAHEKDSAYNNVILSVVGEADMEVYDSRGREIDAITLVYDNRLWDEYVFMQGVPVEPRCHRHLKEIDSTRLEMLFTGYAIERLERKCKDIQVMLRETKNDWEECFYRMLVRYWSGNVNADVFAQLAQNLSYKKVIRSSESLFRVEALLLGYAGLLADVPEADEYALRLREEYEYQAAKFQLKAMNVSQWKFMRIRPIAFPTVRLALLASLMMRFNFLLSSVGCLLYKMTGRLVPTGAWLMN
;
A
#
# COMPACT_ATOMS: atom_id res chain seq x y z
N ASP A 1 28.99 -6.55 10.06
CA ASP A 1 28.61 -5.55 9.02
C ASP A 1 28.06 -4.24 9.60
N TRP A 2 27.41 -4.24 10.76
CA TRP A 2 26.80 -3.05 11.36
C TRP A 2 27.82 -1.90 11.52
N PHE A 3 28.91 -2.17 12.19
CA PHE A 3 29.99 -1.19 12.41
C PHE A 3 30.80 -0.90 11.16
N ARG A 4 30.95 -1.86 10.24
CA ARG A 4 31.66 -1.67 8.97
C ARG A 4 30.98 -0.60 8.10
N HIS A 5 29.67 -0.49 8.19
CA HIS A 5 28.88 0.49 7.45
C HIS A 5 28.47 1.70 8.30
N ALA A 6 28.97 1.80 9.53
CA ALA A 6 28.72 2.88 10.49
C ALA A 6 27.23 3.12 10.77
N HIS A 7 26.43 2.06 10.81
CA HIS A 7 24.97 2.15 11.07
C HIS A 7 24.67 2.61 12.50
N GLU A 8 25.62 2.43 13.43
CA GLU A 8 25.54 2.95 14.80
C GLU A 8 25.53 4.49 14.88
N LYS A 9 25.90 5.17 13.77
CA LYS A 9 25.91 6.65 13.69
C LYS A 9 24.77 7.23 12.88
N ASP A 10 24.03 6.37 12.18
CA ASP A 10 22.97 6.79 11.28
C ASP A 10 21.60 6.69 11.95
N SER A 11 20.94 7.83 12.13
CA SER A 11 19.62 7.93 12.74
C SER A 11 18.52 7.19 11.94
N ALA A 12 18.75 6.89 10.66
CA ALA A 12 17.82 6.10 9.84
C ALA A 12 17.64 4.67 10.35
N TYR A 13 18.61 4.16 11.11
CA TYR A 13 18.56 2.82 11.69
C TYR A 13 18.02 2.79 13.13
N ASN A 14 17.59 3.92 13.69
CA ASN A 14 17.03 3.97 15.05
C ASN A 14 15.68 3.25 15.20
N ASN A 15 15.06 2.84 14.11
CA ASN A 15 13.83 2.04 14.08
C ASN A 15 14.09 0.52 14.05
N VAL A 16 15.35 0.09 14.01
CA VAL A 16 15.69 -1.33 14.10
C VAL A 16 15.43 -1.81 15.52
N ILE A 17 14.64 -2.87 15.64
CA ILE A 17 14.24 -3.46 16.93
C ILE A 17 14.90 -4.83 17.17
N LEU A 18 15.39 -5.47 16.11
CA LEU A 18 15.97 -6.79 16.15
C LEU A 18 17.00 -6.95 15.04
N SER A 19 18.17 -7.50 15.37
CA SER A 19 19.20 -7.91 14.42
C SER A 19 19.18 -9.43 14.25
N VAL A 20 19.09 -9.90 13.00
CA VAL A 20 19.19 -11.34 12.72
C VAL A 20 20.55 -11.60 12.06
N VAL A 21 21.38 -12.40 12.72
CA VAL A 21 22.78 -12.64 12.33
C VAL A 21 23.08 -14.13 12.21
N GLY A 22 24.09 -14.49 11.42
CA GLY A 22 24.59 -15.86 11.37
C GLY A 22 25.41 -16.22 12.60
N GLU A 23 26.13 -15.23 13.15
CA GLU A 23 26.95 -15.35 14.35
C GLU A 23 26.87 -14.03 15.11
N ALA A 24 26.52 -14.08 16.38
CA ALA A 24 26.46 -12.90 17.26
C ALA A 24 27.83 -12.75 17.96
N ASP A 25 28.72 -12.03 17.29
CA ASP A 25 30.09 -11.81 17.77
C ASP A 25 30.26 -10.52 18.57
N MET A 26 29.33 -9.57 18.45
CA MET A 26 29.36 -8.27 19.11
C MET A 26 27.96 -7.74 19.42
N GLU A 27 27.87 -6.98 20.54
CA GLU A 27 26.67 -6.20 20.86
C GLU A 27 26.49 -5.04 19.88
N VAL A 28 25.25 -4.80 19.46
CA VAL A 28 24.89 -3.79 18.47
C VAL A 28 24.09 -2.67 19.12
N TYR A 29 24.48 -1.42 18.85
CA TYR A 29 23.83 -0.23 19.41
C TYR A 29 23.33 0.69 18.28
N ASP A 30 22.22 1.40 18.52
CA ASP A 30 21.73 2.46 17.64
C ASP A 30 22.45 3.80 17.92
N SER A 31 22.16 4.85 17.13
CA SER A 31 22.80 6.18 17.28
C SER A 31 22.47 6.89 18.61
N ARG A 32 21.53 6.35 19.39
CA ARG A 32 21.14 6.83 20.73
C ARG A 32 21.78 6.03 21.85
N GLY A 33 22.60 5.03 21.52
CA GLY A 33 23.22 4.12 22.49
C GLY A 33 22.25 3.05 23.03
N ARG A 34 21.09 2.83 22.40
CA ARG A 34 20.17 1.76 22.76
C ARG A 34 20.70 0.45 22.16
N GLU A 35 20.80 -0.57 22.97
CA GLU A 35 21.13 -1.92 22.54
C GLU A 35 20.02 -2.51 21.66
N ILE A 36 20.43 -3.18 20.60
CA ILE A 36 19.53 -3.87 19.66
C ILE A 36 19.70 -5.38 19.89
N ASP A 37 18.64 -6.05 20.31
CA ASP A 37 18.63 -7.49 20.48
C ASP A 37 19.06 -8.21 19.21
N ALA A 38 19.91 -9.26 19.37
CA ALA A 38 20.38 -10.09 18.28
C ALA A 38 19.88 -11.53 18.41
N ILE A 39 19.40 -12.09 17.30
CA ILE A 39 19.05 -13.51 17.19
C ILE A 39 19.99 -14.17 16.20
N THR A 40 20.66 -15.24 16.62
CA THR A 40 21.48 -16.06 15.75
C THR A 40 20.60 -17.00 14.95
N LEU A 41 20.71 -16.94 13.63
CA LEU A 41 20.02 -17.84 12.71
C LEU A 41 20.89 -19.07 12.43
N VAL A 42 20.45 -20.23 12.93
CA VAL A 42 21.07 -21.50 12.57
C VAL A 42 20.44 -22.01 11.27
N TYR A 43 21.23 -22.17 10.23
CA TYR A 43 20.77 -22.70 8.95
C TYR A 43 21.69 -23.78 8.41
N ASP A 44 21.17 -24.66 7.57
CA ASP A 44 21.98 -25.69 6.90
C ASP A 44 22.86 -25.02 5.81
N ASN A 45 24.18 -25.21 5.91
CA ASN A 45 25.14 -24.67 4.95
C ASN A 45 24.83 -25.11 3.50
N ARG A 46 24.15 -26.24 3.30
CA ARG A 46 23.69 -26.69 1.99
C ARG A 46 22.78 -25.67 1.29
N LEU A 47 21.96 -24.94 2.07
CA LEU A 47 21.09 -23.89 1.53
C LEU A 47 21.91 -22.75 0.94
N TRP A 48 23.02 -22.40 1.59
CA TRP A 48 23.93 -21.38 1.07
C TRP A 48 24.65 -21.86 -0.20
N ASP A 49 25.15 -23.08 -0.19
CA ASP A 49 25.83 -23.66 -1.36
C ASP A 49 24.90 -23.76 -2.56
N GLU A 50 23.64 -24.16 -2.34
CA GLU A 50 22.61 -24.19 -3.36
C GLU A 50 22.26 -22.79 -3.90
N TYR A 51 22.18 -21.78 -3.02
CA TYR A 51 21.96 -20.40 -3.41
C TYR A 51 23.09 -19.84 -4.27
N VAL A 52 24.35 -20.03 -3.84
CA VAL A 52 25.54 -19.62 -4.61
C VAL A 52 25.59 -20.33 -5.96
N PHE A 53 25.30 -21.62 -5.97
CA PHE A 53 25.20 -22.38 -7.21
C PHE A 53 24.11 -21.84 -8.17
N MET A 54 22.95 -21.43 -7.64
CA MET A 54 21.88 -20.82 -8.44
C MET A 54 22.28 -19.46 -9.01
N GLN A 55 23.10 -18.66 -8.31
CA GLN A 55 23.59 -17.37 -8.83
C GLN A 55 24.52 -17.53 -10.03
N GLY A 56 25.28 -18.62 -10.09
CA GLY A 56 26.20 -18.92 -11.19
C GLY A 56 25.55 -19.52 -12.46
N VAL A 57 24.23 -19.78 -12.42
CA VAL A 57 23.51 -20.38 -13.55
C VAL A 57 23.01 -19.27 -14.48
N PRO A 58 23.08 -19.45 -15.84
CA PRO A 58 22.51 -18.50 -16.80
C PRO A 58 21.06 -18.19 -16.49
N VAL A 59 20.62 -16.97 -16.84
CA VAL A 59 19.31 -16.35 -16.53
C VAL A 59 18.08 -17.19 -16.93
N GLU A 60 18.28 -18.27 -17.68
CA GLU A 60 17.20 -19.19 -18.07
C GLU A 60 16.75 -20.07 -16.89
N PRO A 61 15.45 -20.08 -16.53
CA PRO A 61 14.94 -20.99 -15.53
C PRO A 61 15.29 -22.44 -15.86
N ARG A 62 15.73 -23.23 -14.87
CA ARG A 62 16.09 -24.66 -15.10
C ARG A 62 14.99 -25.48 -15.76
N CYS A 63 13.72 -25.11 -15.53
CA CYS A 63 12.57 -25.75 -16.16
C CYS A 63 12.34 -25.35 -17.63
N HIS A 64 13.08 -24.37 -18.17
CA HIS A 64 12.89 -23.87 -19.53
C HIS A 64 12.96 -24.98 -20.59
N ARG A 65 13.88 -25.95 -20.45
CA ARG A 65 14.02 -27.05 -21.39
C ARG A 65 12.80 -27.96 -21.41
N HIS A 66 12.16 -28.17 -20.28
CA HIS A 66 10.99 -29.04 -20.13
C HIS A 66 9.66 -28.33 -20.45
N LEU A 67 9.65 -27.00 -20.52
CA LEU A 67 8.42 -26.25 -20.86
C LEU A 67 7.95 -26.58 -22.29
N LYS A 68 8.86 -26.90 -23.20
CA LYS A 68 8.52 -27.25 -24.58
C LYS A 68 7.85 -28.65 -24.71
N GLU A 69 8.01 -29.50 -23.70
CA GLU A 69 7.47 -30.87 -23.67
C GLU A 69 6.06 -30.91 -23.04
N ILE A 70 5.59 -29.79 -22.47
CA ILE A 70 4.29 -29.73 -21.82
C ILE A 70 3.23 -29.48 -22.89
N ASP A 71 2.19 -30.32 -22.90
CA ASP A 71 1.03 -30.14 -23.76
C ASP A 71 0.34 -28.79 -23.49
N SER A 72 -0.01 -28.09 -24.58
CA SER A 72 -0.63 -26.76 -24.52
C SER A 72 -1.94 -26.75 -23.73
N THR A 73 -2.75 -27.80 -23.89
CA THR A 73 -4.02 -27.95 -23.17
C THR A 73 -3.79 -28.02 -21.66
N ARG A 74 -2.75 -28.72 -21.24
CA ARG A 74 -2.38 -28.82 -19.82
C ARG A 74 -1.89 -27.50 -19.25
N LEU A 75 -1.15 -26.72 -20.03
CA LEU A 75 -0.74 -25.36 -19.66
C LEU A 75 -1.94 -24.41 -19.52
N GLU A 76 -2.88 -24.43 -20.46
CA GLU A 76 -4.10 -23.65 -20.41
C GLU A 76 -4.95 -24.00 -19.18
N MET A 77 -5.10 -25.27 -18.87
CA MET A 77 -5.79 -25.73 -17.66
C MET A 77 -5.13 -25.22 -16.38
N LEU A 78 -3.80 -25.29 -16.31
CA LEU A 78 -3.01 -24.79 -15.20
C LEU A 78 -3.18 -23.27 -15.01
N PHE A 79 -3.02 -22.49 -16.06
CA PHE A 79 -3.17 -21.03 -16.00
C PHE A 79 -4.61 -20.62 -15.66
N THR A 80 -5.59 -21.34 -16.22
CA THR A 80 -7.00 -21.13 -15.86
C THR A 80 -7.26 -21.45 -14.40
N GLY A 81 -6.71 -22.54 -13.87
CA GLY A 81 -6.79 -22.90 -12.46
C GLY A 81 -6.21 -21.82 -11.55
N TYR A 82 -5.00 -21.34 -11.84
CA TYR A 82 -4.38 -20.25 -11.06
C TYR A 82 -5.16 -18.93 -11.16
N ALA A 83 -5.73 -18.62 -12.33
CA ALA A 83 -6.56 -17.43 -12.50
C ALA A 83 -7.84 -17.51 -11.64
N ILE A 84 -8.49 -18.66 -11.63
CA ILE A 84 -9.70 -18.91 -10.80
C ILE A 84 -9.33 -18.80 -9.32
N GLU A 85 -8.30 -19.50 -8.85
CA GLU A 85 -7.83 -19.45 -7.47
C GLU A 85 -7.52 -18.01 -7.02
N ARG A 86 -6.86 -17.24 -7.89
CA ARG A 86 -6.58 -15.83 -7.62
C ARG A 86 -7.86 -15.00 -7.49
N LEU A 87 -8.85 -15.22 -8.35
CA LEU A 87 -10.14 -14.54 -8.29
C LEU A 87 -10.92 -14.92 -7.03
N GLU A 88 -10.97 -16.20 -6.69
CA GLU A 88 -11.63 -16.68 -5.46
C GLU A 88 -11.02 -16.04 -4.21
N ARG A 89 -9.68 -15.98 -4.13
CA ARG A 89 -9.02 -15.30 -3.01
C ARG A 89 -9.43 -13.83 -2.93
N LYS A 90 -9.46 -13.12 -4.07
CA LYS A 90 -9.92 -11.73 -4.12
C LYS A 90 -11.38 -11.56 -3.73
N CYS A 91 -12.24 -12.49 -4.13
CA CYS A 91 -13.63 -12.50 -3.71
C CYS A 91 -13.78 -12.69 -2.19
N LYS A 92 -12.98 -13.58 -1.60
CA LYS A 92 -12.98 -13.76 -0.14
C LYS A 92 -12.56 -12.47 0.59
N ASP A 93 -11.49 -11.80 0.11
CA ASP A 93 -11.05 -10.51 0.67
C ASP A 93 -12.18 -9.45 0.61
N ILE A 94 -12.88 -9.37 -0.53
CA ILE A 94 -14.02 -8.45 -0.71
C ILE A 94 -15.17 -8.81 0.24
N GLN A 95 -15.51 -10.09 0.38
CA GLN A 95 -16.57 -10.53 1.28
C GLN A 95 -16.28 -10.20 2.75
N VAL A 96 -15.01 -10.32 3.17
CA VAL A 96 -14.59 -9.91 4.52
C VAL A 96 -14.81 -8.40 4.69
N MET A 97 -14.33 -7.61 3.74
CA MET A 97 -14.45 -6.14 3.77
C MET A 97 -15.92 -5.69 3.73
N LEU A 98 -16.77 -6.34 2.95
CA LEU A 98 -18.21 -6.05 2.91
C LEU A 98 -18.90 -6.28 4.26
N ARG A 99 -18.53 -7.35 4.97
CA ARG A 99 -19.05 -7.59 6.33
C ARG A 99 -18.60 -6.50 7.30
N GLU A 100 -17.35 -6.06 7.22
CA GLU A 100 -16.81 -4.96 8.04
C GLU A 100 -17.52 -3.63 7.75
N THR A 101 -17.86 -3.38 6.49
CA THR A 101 -18.55 -2.15 6.06
C THR A 101 -20.07 -2.26 6.13
N LYS A 102 -20.62 -3.33 6.74
CA LYS A 102 -22.08 -3.57 6.84
C LYS A 102 -22.77 -3.57 5.48
N ASN A 103 -22.15 -4.22 4.50
CA ASN A 103 -22.61 -4.30 3.10
C ASN A 103 -22.68 -2.94 2.37
N ASP A 104 -21.91 -1.94 2.82
CA ASP A 104 -21.74 -0.67 2.08
C ASP A 104 -20.73 -0.89 0.93
N TRP A 105 -21.22 -1.09 -0.28
CA TRP A 105 -20.42 -1.36 -1.46
C TRP A 105 -19.56 -0.16 -1.88
N GLU A 106 -20.03 1.06 -1.70
CA GLU A 106 -19.24 2.27 -2.01
C GLU A 106 -18.06 2.40 -1.05
N GLU A 107 -18.28 2.18 0.25
CA GLU A 107 -17.22 2.17 1.25
C GLU A 107 -16.22 1.04 0.98
N CYS A 108 -16.70 -0.17 0.65
CA CYS A 108 -15.86 -1.32 0.32
C CYS A 108 -15.00 -1.02 -0.90
N PHE A 109 -15.60 -0.49 -1.97
CA PHE A 109 -14.88 -0.15 -3.19
C PHE A 109 -13.86 0.96 -2.95
N TYR A 110 -14.21 1.99 -2.18
CA TYR A 110 -13.28 3.05 -1.78
C TYR A 110 -12.05 2.48 -1.06
N ARG A 111 -12.24 1.62 -0.06
CA ARG A 111 -11.13 1.01 0.69
C ARG A 111 -10.22 0.18 -0.21
N MET A 112 -10.80 -0.60 -1.11
CA MET A 112 -10.04 -1.35 -2.11
C MET A 112 -9.27 -0.43 -3.05
N LEU A 113 -9.94 0.58 -3.60
CA LEU A 113 -9.33 1.53 -4.52
C LEU A 113 -8.13 2.20 -3.86
N VAL A 114 -8.30 2.75 -2.67
CA VAL A 114 -7.24 3.46 -1.94
C VAL A 114 -6.07 2.53 -1.64
N ARG A 115 -6.31 1.29 -1.19
CA ARG A 115 -5.26 0.30 -0.96
C ARG A 115 -4.42 0.05 -2.22
N TYR A 116 -5.08 -0.20 -3.36
CA TYR A 116 -4.38 -0.52 -4.61
C TYR A 116 -3.82 0.72 -5.32
N TRP A 117 -4.32 1.91 -5.01
CA TRP A 117 -3.83 3.18 -5.56
C TRP A 117 -2.39 3.49 -5.17
N SER A 118 -1.98 3.06 -3.99
CA SER A 118 -0.66 3.33 -3.42
C SER A 118 0.50 2.62 -4.13
N GLY A 119 0.23 1.54 -4.87
CA GLY A 119 1.25 0.55 -5.22
C GLY A 119 1.61 -0.35 -4.01
N ASN A 120 2.65 -1.17 -4.15
CA ASN A 120 2.93 -2.23 -3.15
C ASN A 120 3.55 -1.71 -1.85
N VAL A 121 4.40 -0.67 -1.90
CA VAL A 121 5.25 -0.25 -0.78
C VAL A 121 4.46 0.36 0.38
N ASN A 122 3.44 1.17 0.06
CA ASN A 122 2.61 1.85 1.04
C ASN A 122 1.17 1.30 1.11
N ALA A 123 0.91 0.11 0.54
CA ALA A 123 -0.45 -0.44 0.44
C ALA A 123 -1.16 -0.56 1.78
N ASP A 124 -0.46 -1.00 2.83
CA ASP A 124 -1.06 -1.21 4.14
C ASP A 124 -1.33 0.12 4.86
N VAL A 125 -0.46 1.13 4.67
CA VAL A 125 -0.66 2.47 5.24
C VAL A 125 -1.85 3.17 4.57
N PHE A 126 -2.00 3.04 3.24
CA PHE A 126 -3.17 3.52 2.52
C PHE A 126 -4.45 2.77 2.90
N ALA A 127 -4.37 1.47 3.15
CA ALA A 127 -5.51 0.70 3.66
C ALA A 127 -5.96 1.19 5.04
N GLN A 128 -5.01 1.44 5.95
CA GLN A 128 -5.28 2.00 7.27
C GLN A 128 -5.89 3.41 7.17
N LEU A 129 -5.37 4.26 6.26
CA LEU A 129 -5.96 5.57 5.98
C LEU A 129 -7.43 5.42 5.59
N ALA A 130 -7.75 4.53 4.64
CA ALA A 130 -9.12 4.36 4.16
C ALA A 130 -10.07 3.72 5.20
N GLN A 131 -9.55 2.86 6.08
CA GLN A 131 -10.35 2.29 7.18
C GLN A 131 -10.81 3.36 8.19
N ASN A 132 -9.93 4.29 8.51
CA ASN A 132 -10.20 5.30 9.53
C ASN A 132 -10.85 6.57 8.94
N LEU A 133 -10.55 6.90 7.69
CA LEU A 133 -11.15 8.01 6.96
C LEU A 133 -12.18 7.47 5.96
N SER A 134 -13.43 7.31 6.39
CA SER A 134 -14.50 6.73 5.57
C SER A 134 -14.81 7.55 4.33
N TYR A 135 -15.28 6.89 3.28
CA TYR A 135 -15.71 7.52 2.02
C TYR A 135 -16.70 8.67 2.25
N LYS A 136 -17.67 8.49 3.16
CA LYS A 136 -18.65 9.52 3.51
C LYS A 136 -18.02 10.81 4.03
N LYS A 137 -16.90 10.74 4.77
CA LYS A 137 -16.18 11.94 5.23
C LYS A 137 -15.48 12.64 4.07
N VAL A 138 -14.87 11.85 3.16
CA VAL A 138 -14.19 12.39 1.97
C VAL A 138 -15.19 13.11 1.06
N ILE A 139 -16.34 12.49 0.77
CA ILE A 139 -17.39 13.10 -0.08
C ILE A 139 -17.98 14.37 0.55
N ARG A 140 -18.13 14.42 1.87
CA ARG A 140 -18.57 15.65 2.54
C ARG A 140 -17.59 16.81 2.44
N SER A 141 -16.34 16.54 2.11
CA SER A 141 -15.30 17.54 1.85
C SER A 141 -15.10 17.83 0.37
N SER A 142 -15.82 17.14 -0.54
CA SER A 142 -15.66 17.24 -1.99
C SER A 142 -16.31 18.51 -2.61
N GLU A 143 -16.55 19.55 -1.85
CA GLU A 143 -16.99 20.86 -2.35
C GLU A 143 -15.88 21.54 -3.15
N SER A 144 -14.60 21.29 -2.83
CA SER A 144 -13.46 21.78 -3.57
C SER A 144 -12.29 20.80 -3.49
N LEU A 145 -11.44 20.79 -4.54
CA LEU A 145 -10.21 19.98 -4.55
C LEU A 145 -9.32 20.29 -3.35
N PHE A 146 -9.17 21.56 -3.04
CA PHE A 146 -8.40 22.06 -1.91
C PHE A 146 -8.82 21.41 -0.58
N ARG A 147 -10.12 21.28 -0.34
CA ARG A 147 -10.65 20.64 0.88
C ARG A 147 -10.37 19.16 0.95
N VAL A 148 -10.46 18.46 -0.18
CA VAL A 148 -10.14 17.02 -0.22
C VAL A 148 -8.66 16.79 -0.06
N GLU A 149 -7.81 17.62 -0.68
CA GLU A 149 -6.35 17.56 -0.49
C GLU A 149 -5.97 17.83 0.96
N ALA A 150 -6.52 18.88 1.58
CA ALA A 150 -6.31 19.19 2.97
C ALA A 150 -6.70 18.01 3.88
N LEU A 151 -7.85 17.40 3.64
CA LEU A 151 -8.33 16.26 4.40
C LEU A 151 -7.41 15.04 4.27
N LEU A 152 -7.03 14.66 3.05
CA LEU A 152 -6.23 13.47 2.80
C LEU A 152 -4.78 13.63 3.27
N LEU A 153 -4.13 14.74 2.91
CA LEU A 153 -2.74 15.01 3.29
C LEU A 153 -2.59 15.28 4.78
N GLY A 154 -3.52 16.03 5.35
CA GLY A 154 -3.53 16.33 6.78
C GLY A 154 -3.80 15.10 7.63
N TYR A 155 -4.81 14.30 7.26
CA TYR A 155 -5.09 13.04 7.95
C TYR A 155 -3.92 12.05 7.87
N ALA A 156 -3.21 12.02 6.74
CA ALA A 156 -1.99 11.23 6.57
C ALA A 156 -0.81 11.72 7.44
N GLY A 157 -0.93 12.88 8.13
CA GLY A 157 0.13 13.48 8.94
C GLY A 157 1.21 14.19 8.13
N LEU A 158 1.02 14.33 6.81
CA LEU A 158 2.02 14.88 5.88
C LEU A 158 2.07 16.43 5.87
N LEU A 159 1.17 17.09 6.62
CA LEU A 159 1.14 18.55 6.80
C LEU A 159 1.68 19.01 8.17
N ALA A 160 2.26 18.10 8.98
CA ALA A 160 2.75 18.44 10.31
C ALA A 160 3.98 19.36 10.26
N ASP A 161 4.97 19.00 9.42
CA ASP A 161 6.25 19.70 9.30
C ASP A 161 6.36 20.40 7.94
N VAL A 162 5.47 21.36 7.68
CA VAL A 162 5.46 22.13 6.44
C VAL A 162 6.41 23.32 6.57
N PRO A 163 7.31 23.54 5.58
CA PRO A 163 8.15 24.73 5.55
C PRO A 163 7.32 26.03 5.51
N GLU A 164 7.74 27.05 6.26
CA GLU A 164 7.06 28.35 6.28
C GLU A 164 7.00 29.03 4.90
N ALA A 165 7.92 28.69 4.01
CA ALA A 165 7.95 29.19 2.64
C ALA A 165 6.88 28.57 1.71
N ASP A 166 6.22 27.47 2.11
CA ASP A 166 5.17 26.82 1.33
C ASP A 166 3.78 27.30 1.78
N GLU A 167 3.38 28.45 1.25
CA GLU A 167 2.10 29.08 1.56
C GLU A 167 0.90 28.15 1.23
N TYR A 168 0.98 27.37 0.15
CA TYR A 168 -0.11 26.47 -0.20
C TYR A 168 -0.29 25.35 0.83
N ALA A 169 0.81 24.73 1.24
CA ALA A 169 0.79 23.67 2.23
C ALA A 169 0.38 24.18 3.64
N LEU A 170 0.76 25.42 4.00
CA LEU A 170 0.28 26.06 5.22
C LEU A 170 -1.25 26.23 5.21
N ARG A 171 -1.81 26.72 4.12
CA ARG A 171 -3.28 26.85 3.95
C ARG A 171 -3.98 25.48 3.98
N LEU A 172 -3.39 24.42 3.41
CA LEU A 172 -3.92 23.06 3.51
C LEU A 172 -3.94 22.59 4.97
N ARG A 173 -2.91 22.90 5.75
CA ARG A 173 -2.84 22.56 7.17
C ARG A 173 -3.96 23.26 7.97
N GLU A 174 -4.17 24.54 7.77
CA GLU A 174 -5.24 25.31 8.44
C GLU A 174 -6.63 24.73 8.10
N GLU A 175 -6.89 24.43 6.84
CA GLU A 175 -8.15 23.80 6.42
C GLU A 175 -8.30 22.40 7.02
N TYR A 176 -7.21 21.64 7.11
CA TYR A 176 -7.25 20.32 7.77
C TYR A 176 -7.57 20.43 9.26
N GLU A 177 -6.99 21.37 9.98
CA GLU A 177 -7.29 21.60 11.41
C GLU A 177 -8.78 21.85 11.63
N TYR A 178 -9.41 22.67 10.80
CA TYR A 178 -10.85 22.88 10.80
C TYR A 178 -11.62 21.58 10.55
N GLN A 179 -11.24 20.81 9.54
CA GLN A 179 -11.91 19.55 9.20
C GLN A 179 -11.66 18.47 10.27
N ALA A 180 -10.47 18.43 10.85
CA ALA A 180 -10.13 17.51 11.93
C ALA A 180 -11.01 17.76 13.17
N ALA A 181 -11.25 19.02 13.52
CA ALA A 181 -12.18 19.38 14.58
C ALA A 181 -13.62 18.95 14.23
N LYS A 182 -14.08 19.25 13.01
CA LYS A 182 -15.42 18.92 12.52
C LYS A 182 -15.71 17.40 12.52
N PHE A 183 -14.76 16.59 12.11
CA PHE A 183 -14.92 15.13 11.97
C PHE A 183 -14.31 14.34 13.12
N GLN A 184 -13.76 15.01 14.13
CA GLN A 184 -13.06 14.40 15.28
C GLN A 184 -11.95 13.44 14.83
N LEU A 185 -11.08 13.91 13.94
CA LEU A 185 -9.99 13.12 13.37
C LEU A 185 -8.70 13.37 14.16
N LYS A 186 -7.92 12.30 14.29
CA LYS A 186 -6.54 12.35 14.75
C LYS A 186 -5.64 11.90 13.60
N ALA A 187 -4.69 12.73 13.20
CA ALA A 187 -3.76 12.43 12.14
C ALA A 187 -2.98 11.14 12.40
N MET A 188 -2.65 10.46 11.31
CA MET A 188 -1.76 9.30 11.33
C MET A 188 -0.32 9.72 11.66
N ASN A 189 0.48 8.76 12.12
CA ASN A 189 1.89 9.03 12.33
C ASN A 189 2.63 9.05 10.98
N VAL A 190 3.32 10.15 10.69
CA VAL A 190 4.08 10.34 9.44
C VAL A 190 5.17 9.29 9.24
N SER A 191 5.73 8.73 10.31
CA SER A 191 6.78 7.71 10.24
C SER A 191 6.35 6.39 9.57
N GLN A 192 5.06 6.15 9.42
CA GLN A 192 4.54 4.97 8.72
C GLN A 192 4.74 5.03 7.21
N TRP A 193 4.89 6.24 6.65
CA TRP A 193 5.04 6.44 5.21
C TRP A 193 6.46 6.16 4.75
N LYS A 194 6.59 5.38 3.68
CA LYS A 194 7.87 5.04 3.06
C LYS A 194 8.06 5.88 1.80
N PHE A 195 9.16 6.62 1.76
CA PHE A 195 9.57 7.45 0.61
C PHE A 195 10.80 6.90 -0.10
N MET A 196 11.58 6.05 0.58
CA MET A 196 12.80 5.48 0.03
C MET A 196 12.52 4.35 -0.97
N ARG A 197 13.40 4.23 -1.97
CA ARG A 197 13.38 3.17 -3.00
C ARG A 197 12.09 3.12 -3.83
N ILE A 198 11.39 4.25 -3.94
CA ILE A 198 10.24 4.42 -4.82
C ILE A 198 10.43 5.62 -5.74
N ARG A 199 9.81 5.58 -6.92
CA ARG A 199 9.87 6.70 -7.87
C ARG A 199 9.05 7.89 -7.35
N PRO A 200 9.43 9.16 -7.64
CA PRO A 200 8.69 10.34 -7.16
C PRO A 200 7.19 10.32 -7.44
N ILE A 201 6.76 9.82 -8.59
CA ILE A 201 5.33 9.67 -8.92
C ILE A 201 4.57 8.71 -7.99
N ALA A 202 5.27 7.87 -7.26
CA ALA A 202 4.70 6.93 -6.29
C ALA A 202 4.81 7.44 -4.84
N PHE A 203 5.32 8.65 -4.63
CA PHE A 203 5.37 9.25 -3.29
C PHE A 203 3.97 9.38 -2.71
N PRO A 204 3.79 9.13 -1.40
CA PRO A 204 2.51 9.27 -0.74
C PRO A 204 1.82 10.61 -0.99
N THR A 205 2.57 11.72 -0.94
CA THR A 205 2.06 13.07 -1.22
C THR A 205 1.43 13.17 -2.60
N VAL A 206 2.15 12.72 -3.64
CA VAL A 206 1.66 12.74 -5.04
C VAL A 206 0.46 11.83 -5.21
N ARG A 207 0.50 10.63 -4.62
CA ARG A 207 -0.61 9.67 -4.70
C ARG A 207 -1.87 10.17 -4.01
N LEU A 208 -1.75 10.85 -2.86
CA LEU A 208 -2.88 11.43 -2.16
C LEU A 208 -3.47 12.63 -2.90
N ALA A 209 -2.66 13.50 -3.51
CA ALA A 209 -3.15 14.60 -4.35
C ALA A 209 -3.89 14.08 -5.59
N LEU A 210 -3.36 13.05 -6.27
CA LEU A 210 -4.05 12.40 -7.37
C LEU A 210 -5.35 11.70 -6.93
N LEU A 211 -5.36 11.11 -5.74
CA LEU A 211 -6.57 10.52 -5.15
C LEU A 211 -7.62 11.60 -4.86
N ALA A 212 -7.20 12.77 -4.32
CA ALA A 212 -8.11 13.90 -4.12
C ALA A 212 -8.79 14.34 -5.42
N SER A 213 -8.02 14.45 -6.50
CA SER A 213 -8.54 14.78 -7.83
C SER A 213 -9.54 13.73 -8.33
N LEU A 214 -9.28 12.45 -8.07
CA LEU A 214 -10.19 11.37 -8.43
C LEU A 214 -11.50 11.45 -7.63
N MET A 215 -11.42 11.68 -6.31
CA MET A 215 -12.60 11.81 -5.44
C MET A 215 -13.50 12.98 -5.82
N MET A 216 -12.90 14.09 -6.24
CA MET A 216 -13.63 15.24 -6.75
C MET A 216 -14.43 14.94 -8.00
N ARG A 217 -13.92 14.07 -8.87
CA ARG A 217 -14.54 13.77 -10.16
C ARG A 217 -15.72 12.82 -10.06
N PHE A 218 -15.77 11.98 -9.01
CA PHE A 218 -16.73 10.89 -8.89
C PHE A 218 -17.43 10.90 -7.52
N ASN A 219 -18.70 11.30 -7.49
CA ASN A 219 -19.52 11.27 -6.28
C ASN A 219 -19.98 9.84 -5.88
N PHE A 220 -20.04 8.92 -6.87
CA PHE A 220 -20.36 7.52 -6.69
C PHE A 220 -19.29 6.69 -7.41
N LEU A 221 -18.28 6.25 -6.67
CA LEU A 221 -17.10 5.60 -7.26
C LEU A 221 -17.44 4.30 -7.99
N LEU A 222 -18.16 3.41 -7.34
CA LEU A 222 -18.47 2.10 -7.91
C LEU A 222 -19.34 2.22 -9.16
N SER A 223 -20.41 3.01 -9.10
CA SER A 223 -21.31 3.23 -10.21
C SER A 223 -20.63 3.96 -11.38
N SER A 224 -19.79 4.94 -11.09
CA SER A 224 -19.04 5.70 -12.10
C SER A 224 -18.01 4.84 -12.82
N VAL A 225 -17.27 4.02 -12.10
CA VAL A 225 -16.30 3.08 -12.70
C VAL A 225 -17.02 2.01 -13.51
N GLY A 226 -18.15 1.48 -13.03
CA GLY A 226 -18.98 0.55 -13.77
C GLY A 226 -19.47 1.13 -15.10
N CYS A 227 -19.90 2.39 -15.09
CA CYS A 227 -20.34 3.09 -16.31
C CYS A 227 -19.18 3.33 -17.29
N LEU A 228 -17.99 3.68 -16.80
CA LEU A 228 -16.79 3.83 -17.62
C LEU A 228 -16.37 2.51 -18.27
N LEU A 229 -16.34 1.42 -17.49
CA LEU A 229 -16.02 0.09 -18.00
C LEU A 229 -17.02 -0.36 -19.07
N TYR A 230 -18.31 -0.09 -18.88
CA TYR A 230 -19.32 -0.36 -19.89
C TYR A 230 -19.06 0.40 -21.19
N LYS A 231 -18.75 1.70 -21.12
CA LYS A 231 -18.42 2.50 -22.29
C LYS A 231 -17.18 1.99 -23.04
N MET A 232 -16.21 1.45 -22.33
CA MET A 232 -14.97 0.94 -22.92
C MET A 232 -15.09 -0.47 -23.50
N THR A 233 -15.91 -1.33 -22.89
CA THR A 233 -15.97 -2.76 -23.23
C THR A 233 -17.23 -3.16 -23.99
N GLY A 234 -18.26 -2.29 -24.03
CA GLY A 234 -19.59 -2.61 -24.58
C GLY A 234 -20.32 -3.72 -23.80
N ARG A 235 -19.79 -4.15 -22.67
CA ARG A 235 -20.39 -5.18 -21.82
C ARG A 235 -20.97 -4.56 -20.57
N LEU A 236 -22.25 -4.87 -20.30
CA LEU A 236 -22.88 -4.51 -19.02
C LEU A 236 -22.12 -5.23 -17.88
N VAL A 237 -21.44 -4.46 -17.06
CA VAL A 237 -21.18 -4.88 -15.69
C VAL A 237 -22.54 -4.79 -15.00
N PRO A 238 -23.15 -5.89 -14.54
CA PRO A 238 -24.48 -5.84 -13.95
C PRO A 238 -24.44 -5.03 -12.66
N THR A 239 -24.68 -3.73 -12.78
CA THR A 239 -24.80 -2.83 -11.62
C THR A 239 -26.12 -3.01 -10.88
N GLY A 240 -27.09 -3.74 -11.46
CA GLY A 240 -28.41 -3.96 -10.89
C GLY A 240 -28.61 -5.30 -10.15
N ALA A 241 -27.74 -6.28 -10.36
CA ALA A 241 -27.91 -7.60 -9.73
C ALA A 241 -27.39 -7.69 -8.28
N TRP A 242 -26.70 -6.65 -7.79
CA TRP A 242 -26.09 -6.62 -6.47
C TRP A 242 -26.92 -5.88 -5.41
N LEU A 243 -28.06 -5.27 -5.81
CA LEU A 243 -28.90 -4.48 -4.91
C LEU A 243 -30.18 -5.20 -4.46
N MET A 244 -30.41 -6.44 -4.90
CA MET A 244 -31.55 -7.24 -4.45
C MET A 244 -31.08 -8.66 -4.09
N ASN A 245 -30.57 -8.82 -2.90
CA ASN A 245 -30.72 -9.98 -2.01
C ASN A 245 -30.13 -9.64 -0.64
#